data_691a3f25b1a33e36cdd14d32c866bc88
#
_entry.id   691a3f25b1a33e36cdd14d32c866bc88
#
_cell.length_a   1.000
_cell.length_b   1.000
_cell.length_c   1.000
_cell.angle_alpha   90.00
_cell.angle_beta   90.00
_cell.angle_gamma   90.00
#
_symmetry.space_group_name_H-M   'P 1'
#
loop_
_entity.id
_entity.type
_entity.pdbx_description
1 polymer ?
#
loop_
_entity_poly.entity_id
_entity_poly.type
_entity_poly.pdbx_seq_one_letter_code
_entity_poly.pdbx_strand_id
1 'polypeptide(L)'
;MESWRPDDAPDDDEERESAYELLQRGQALLDRRHYAQAAIVLERADRLEPRRGSILEALGRAYFNSGQADRSRVAFERLLEVDPSSSYGHYALGQSLKRLGRRQEAGTHLRLAVALSPGSALYRDALERLGGDR
;
A
#
# COMPACT_ATOMS: atom_id res chain seq x y z
N MET A 1 47.46 9.83 11.42
CA MET A 1 46.36 9.11 10.82
C MET A 1 45.26 8.90 11.85
N GLU A 2 44.10 9.33 11.54
CA GLU A 2 42.95 9.13 12.44
C GLU A 2 42.50 7.69 12.42
N SER A 3 42.32 7.12 13.59
CA SER A 3 41.72 5.82 13.73
C SER A 3 40.21 6.00 13.67
N TRP A 4 39.54 5.18 12.94
CA TRP A 4 38.08 5.15 12.97
C TRP A 4 37.61 4.72 14.37
N ARG A 5 36.61 5.42 14.90
CA ARG A 5 35.98 5.09 16.18
C ARG A 5 34.48 4.92 15.97
N PRO A 6 33.82 4.04 16.75
CA PRO A 6 32.38 3.84 16.59
C PRO A 6 31.55 5.11 16.76
N ASP A 7 31.99 6.03 17.61
CA ASP A 7 31.28 7.30 17.78
C ASP A 7 31.57 8.32 16.70
N ASP A 8 32.57 8.06 15.86
CA ASP A 8 32.85 8.85 14.65
C ASP A 8 32.08 8.31 13.44
N ALA A 9 31.46 7.13 13.58
CA ALA A 9 30.61 6.60 12.52
C ALA A 9 29.40 7.50 12.34
N PRO A 10 28.85 7.56 11.11
CA PRO A 10 27.60 8.26 10.91
C PRO A 10 26.56 7.76 11.90
N ASP A 11 25.89 8.69 12.56
CA ASP A 11 24.82 8.34 13.46
C ASP A 11 23.68 7.76 12.63
N ASP A 12 23.35 6.49 12.84
CA ASP A 12 22.27 5.82 12.11
C ASP A 12 20.96 6.56 12.27
N ASP A 13 20.73 7.17 13.45
CA ASP A 13 19.50 7.93 13.69
C ASP A 13 19.48 9.25 12.93
N GLU A 14 20.64 9.83 12.64
CA GLU A 14 20.75 11.06 11.88
C GLU A 14 20.72 10.82 10.37
N GLU A 15 21.34 9.75 9.91
CA GLU A 15 21.46 9.45 8.48
C GLU A 15 20.33 8.59 7.96
N ARG A 16 19.71 7.81 8.82
CA ARG A 16 18.58 6.97 8.42
C ARG A 16 17.30 7.72 8.63
N GLU A 17 16.54 7.79 7.57
CA GLU A 17 15.19 8.29 7.68
C GLU A 17 14.38 7.33 8.55
N SER A 18 13.54 7.89 9.43
CA SER A 18 12.58 7.10 10.19
C SER A 18 11.51 6.54 9.25
N ALA A 19 10.77 5.55 9.76
CA ALA A 19 9.63 5.03 9.00
C ALA A 19 8.64 6.15 8.65
N TYR A 20 8.42 7.09 9.58
CA TYR A 20 7.54 8.22 9.35
C TYR A 20 8.04 9.12 8.22
N GLU A 21 9.33 9.47 8.23
CA GLU A 21 9.91 10.30 7.19
C GLU A 21 9.88 9.61 5.83
N LEU A 22 10.15 8.30 5.81
CA LEU A 22 10.07 7.51 4.58
C LEU A 22 8.63 7.45 4.07
N LEU A 23 7.66 7.31 4.97
CA LEU A 23 6.25 7.33 4.58
C LEU A 23 5.88 8.67 3.96
N GLN A 24 6.27 9.77 4.58
CA GLN A 24 6.00 11.10 4.04
C GLN A 24 6.62 11.28 2.67
N ARG A 25 7.86 10.83 2.50
CA ARG A 25 8.55 10.93 1.20
C ARG A 25 7.88 10.05 0.16
N GLY A 26 7.47 8.86 0.55
CA GLY A 26 6.74 7.96 -0.35
C GLY A 26 5.41 8.55 -0.79
N GLN A 27 4.66 9.17 0.13
CA GLN A 27 3.40 9.82 -0.19
C GLN A 27 3.61 11.02 -1.14
N ALA A 28 4.66 11.78 -0.95
CA ALA A 28 4.99 12.88 -1.85
C ALA A 28 5.30 12.36 -3.26
N LEU A 29 6.00 11.24 -3.36
CA LEU A 29 6.28 10.61 -4.66
C LEU A 29 5.00 10.07 -5.30
N LEU A 30 4.08 9.50 -4.51
CA LEU A 30 2.76 9.08 -5.01
C LEU A 30 1.99 10.27 -5.59
N ASP A 31 2.00 11.39 -4.90
CA ASP A 31 1.30 12.60 -5.35
C ASP A 31 1.86 13.10 -6.68
N ARG A 32 3.16 12.93 -6.89
CA ARG A 32 3.82 13.30 -8.14
C ARG A 32 3.75 12.20 -9.20
N ARG A 33 3.07 11.11 -8.91
CA ARG A 33 2.95 9.96 -9.81
C ARG A 33 4.27 9.26 -10.12
N HIS A 34 5.23 9.40 -9.23
CA HIS A 34 6.50 8.65 -9.31
C HIS A 34 6.34 7.32 -8.56
N TYR A 35 5.50 6.45 -9.09
CA TYR A 35 5.01 5.27 -8.39
C TYR A 35 6.11 4.24 -8.11
N ALA A 36 6.96 3.98 -9.08
CA ALA A 36 8.05 3.02 -8.88
C ALA A 36 9.04 3.50 -7.83
N GLN A 37 9.37 4.79 -7.84
CA GLN A 37 10.24 5.40 -6.84
C GLN A 37 9.58 5.38 -5.47
N ALA A 38 8.27 5.66 -5.42
CA ALA A 38 7.51 5.59 -4.18
C ALA A 38 7.58 4.20 -3.57
N ALA A 39 7.44 3.15 -4.39
CA ALA A 39 7.51 1.77 -3.91
C ALA A 39 8.84 1.48 -3.24
N ILE A 40 9.95 1.93 -3.84
CA ILE A 40 11.29 1.70 -3.28
C ILE A 40 11.42 2.33 -1.89
N VAL A 41 10.97 3.58 -1.76
CA VAL A 41 11.02 4.31 -0.49
C VAL A 41 10.11 3.65 0.55
N LEU A 42 8.90 3.26 0.13
CA LEU A 42 7.92 2.68 1.03
C LEU A 42 8.29 1.25 1.46
N GLU A 43 9.02 0.51 0.63
CA GLU A 43 9.58 -0.78 1.02
C GLU A 43 10.56 -0.62 2.19
N ARG A 44 11.34 0.44 2.18
CA ARG A 44 12.25 0.74 3.31
C ARG A 44 11.45 1.07 4.57
N ALA A 45 10.39 1.85 4.45
CA ALA A 45 9.50 2.14 5.58
C ALA A 45 8.89 0.85 6.14
N ASP A 46 8.44 -0.02 5.26
CA ASP A 46 7.82 -1.30 5.65
C ASP A 46 8.80 -2.19 6.41
N ARG A 47 10.08 -2.22 6.00
CA ARG A 47 11.08 -3.01 6.72
C ARG A 47 11.29 -2.50 8.15
N LEU A 48 11.15 -1.20 8.36
CA LEU A 48 11.29 -0.60 9.69
C LEU A 48 10.07 -0.84 10.57
N GLU A 49 8.87 -0.78 9.98
CA GLU A 49 7.62 -0.96 10.71
C GLU A 49 6.63 -1.80 9.89
N PRO A 50 6.80 -3.14 9.89
CA PRO A 50 6.08 -4.00 8.94
C PRO A 50 4.58 -4.17 9.20
N ARG A 51 4.07 -3.68 10.33
CA ARG A 51 2.64 -3.79 10.65
C ARG A 51 1.95 -2.43 10.72
N ARG A 52 2.50 -1.43 10.08
CA ARG A 52 1.88 -0.11 10.06
C ARG A 52 0.94 0.02 8.87
N GLY A 53 -0.36 0.17 9.18
CA GLY A 53 -1.40 0.22 8.14
C GLY A 53 -1.19 1.33 7.12
N SER A 54 -0.79 2.53 7.56
CA SER A 54 -0.56 3.66 6.66
C SER A 54 0.55 3.38 5.65
N ILE A 55 1.61 2.67 6.07
CA ILE A 55 2.70 2.29 5.17
C ILE A 55 2.22 1.23 4.18
N LEU A 56 1.49 0.22 4.68
CA LEU A 56 0.98 -0.86 3.83
C LEU A 56 -0.01 -0.32 2.78
N GLU A 57 -0.85 0.63 3.16
CA GLU A 57 -1.77 1.28 2.24
C GLU A 57 -1.01 2.03 1.14
N ALA A 58 -0.04 2.86 1.54
CA ALA A 58 0.76 3.63 0.58
C ALA A 58 1.57 2.71 -0.34
N LEU A 59 2.17 1.67 0.23
CA LEU A 59 2.97 0.69 -0.52
C LEU A 59 2.09 -0.05 -1.54
N GLY A 60 0.91 -0.48 -1.13
CA GLY A 60 -0.04 -1.14 -2.02
C GLY A 60 -0.43 -0.24 -3.19
N ARG A 61 -0.69 1.04 -2.91
CA ARG A 61 -1.01 2.02 -3.95
C ARG A 61 0.16 2.23 -4.92
N ALA A 62 1.38 2.30 -4.40
CA ALA A 62 2.56 2.45 -5.25
C ALA A 62 2.74 1.25 -6.18
N TYR A 63 2.59 0.05 -5.66
CA TYR A 63 2.67 -1.17 -6.47
C TYR A 63 1.56 -1.22 -7.52
N PHE A 64 0.32 -0.92 -7.11
CA PHE A 64 -0.82 -0.95 -8.03
C PHE A 64 -0.61 0.00 -9.19
N ASN A 65 -0.23 1.24 -8.89
CA ASN A 65 -0.07 2.27 -9.91
C ASN A 65 1.20 2.11 -10.76
N SER A 66 2.16 1.33 -10.29
CA SER A 66 3.35 0.99 -11.10
C SER A 66 3.18 -0.32 -11.87
N GLY A 67 1.97 -0.87 -11.89
CA GLY A 67 1.69 -2.08 -12.67
C GLY A 67 2.07 -3.39 -11.99
N GLN A 68 2.37 -3.35 -10.70
CA GLN A 68 2.78 -4.53 -9.93
C GLN A 68 1.60 -5.08 -9.13
N ALA A 69 0.59 -5.57 -9.86
CA ALA A 69 -0.67 -5.99 -9.25
C ALA A 69 -0.51 -7.11 -8.22
N ASP A 70 0.41 -8.04 -8.45
CA ASP A 70 0.63 -9.13 -7.50
C ASP A 70 1.22 -8.61 -6.18
N ARG A 71 2.17 -7.69 -6.25
CA ARG A 71 2.75 -7.08 -5.05
C ARG A 71 1.73 -6.20 -4.33
N SER A 72 0.88 -5.50 -5.09
CA SER A 72 -0.18 -4.69 -4.47
C SER A 72 -1.17 -5.58 -3.73
N ARG A 73 -1.51 -6.73 -4.31
CA ARG A 73 -2.38 -7.71 -3.63
C ARG A 73 -1.79 -8.11 -2.27
N VAL A 74 -0.51 -8.46 -2.24
CA VAL A 74 0.15 -8.85 -0.99
C VAL A 74 0.13 -7.72 0.04
N ALA A 75 0.44 -6.50 -0.38
CA ALA A 75 0.44 -5.35 0.53
C ALA A 75 -0.95 -5.09 1.12
N PHE A 76 -1.99 -5.17 0.31
CA PHE A 76 -3.36 -4.96 0.79
C PHE A 76 -3.88 -6.13 1.64
N GLU A 77 -3.45 -7.35 1.35
CA GLU A 77 -3.75 -8.48 2.24
C GLU A 77 -3.13 -8.26 3.62
N ARG A 78 -1.90 -7.79 3.65
CA ARG A 78 -1.22 -7.46 4.92
C ARG A 78 -1.91 -6.31 5.64
N LEU A 79 -2.40 -5.32 4.90
CA LEU A 79 -3.19 -4.23 5.49
C LEU A 79 -4.43 -4.79 6.20
N LEU A 80 -5.13 -5.72 5.58
CA LEU A 80 -6.33 -6.32 6.17
C LEU A 80 -6.02 -7.22 7.36
N GLU A 81 -4.81 -7.76 7.46
CA GLU A 81 -4.38 -8.46 8.67
C GLU A 81 -4.26 -7.50 9.86
N VAL A 82 -3.83 -6.27 9.60
CA VAL A 82 -3.68 -5.23 10.62
C VAL A 82 -5.01 -4.56 10.93
N ASP A 83 -5.82 -4.32 9.90
CA ASP A 83 -7.10 -3.63 10.01
C ASP A 83 -8.15 -4.33 9.14
N PRO A 84 -8.77 -5.41 9.66
CA PRO A 84 -9.76 -6.18 8.89
C PRO A 84 -10.99 -5.39 8.46
N SER A 85 -11.28 -4.28 9.11
CA SER A 85 -12.44 -3.46 8.80
C SER A 85 -12.12 -2.27 7.90
N SER A 86 -10.92 -2.23 7.31
CA SER A 86 -10.57 -1.18 6.37
C SER A 86 -11.38 -1.33 5.08
N SER A 87 -12.37 -0.47 4.89
CA SER A 87 -13.15 -0.49 3.65
C SER A 87 -12.27 -0.17 2.45
N TYR A 88 -11.33 0.77 2.57
CA TYR A 88 -10.37 1.04 1.51
C TYR A 88 -9.49 -0.18 1.22
N GLY A 89 -9.05 -0.89 2.26
CA GLY A 89 -8.25 -2.11 2.09
C GLY A 89 -8.97 -3.17 1.27
N HIS A 90 -10.24 -3.39 1.55
CA HIS A 90 -11.05 -4.35 0.78
C HIS A 90 -11.24 -3.87 -0.65
N TYR A 91 -11.55 -2.59 -0.85
CA TYR A 91 -11.67 -2.01 -2.19
C TYR A 91 -10.37 -2.19 -2.99
N ALA A 92 -9.25 -1.80 -2.41
CA ALA A 92 -7.96 -1.84 -3.08
C ALA A 92 -7.51 -3.27 -3.38
N LEU A 93 -7.75 -4.19 -2.46
CA LEU A 93 -7.49 -5.60 -2.70
C LEU A 93 -8.38 -6.12 -3.84
N GLY A 94 -9.66 -5.74 -3.84
CA GLY A 94 -10.56 -6.10 -4.92
C GLY A 94 -10.07 -5.63 -6.27
N GLN A 95 -9.58 -4.39 -6.35
CA GLN A 95 -9.03 -3.86 -7.60
C GLN A 95 -7.77 -4.60 -8.04
N SER A 96 -6.90 -4.95 -7.10
CA SER A 96 -5.69 -5.73 -7.39
C SER A 96 -6.04 -7.12 -7.92
N LEU A 97 -7.01 -7.77 -7.28
CA LEU A 97 -7.49 -9.09 -7.70
C LEU A 97 -8.16 -9.05 -9.08
N LYS A 98 -8.94 -8.00 -9.35
CA LYS A 98 -9.54 -7.80 -10.67
C LYS A 98 -8.46 -7.73 -11.75
N ARG A 99 -7.42 -6.95 -11.49
CA ARG A 99 -6.31 -6.79 -12.44
C ARG A 99 -5.58 -8.11 -12.68
N LEU A 100 -5.55 -8.99 -11.66
CA LEU A 100 -4.95 -10.31 -11.76
C LEU A 100 -5.88 -11.34 -12.40
N GLY A 101 -7.09 -10.95 -12.77
CA GLY A 101 -8.07 -11.85 -13.37
C GLY A 101 -8.83 -12.71 -12.37
N ARG A 102 -8.68 -12.46 -11.08
CA ARG A 102 -9.31 -13.22 -10.00
C ARG A 102 -10.65 -12.59 -9.62
N ARG A 103 -11.61 -12.67 -10.56
CA ARG A 103 -12.86 -11.89 -10.48
C ARG A 103 -13.75 -12.27 -9.30
N GLN A 104 -13.85 -13.54 -8.95
CA GLN A 104 -14.71 -13.97 -7.84
C GLN A 104 -14.21 -13.43 -6.52
N GLU A 105 -12.90 -13.55 -6.30
CA GLU A 105 -12.27 -13.00 -5.10
C GLU A 105 -12.40 -11.47 -5.07
N ALA A 106 -12.19 -10.82 -6.22
CA ALA A 106 -12.37 -9.37 -6.32
C ALA A 106 -13.78 -8.96 -5.91
N GLY A 107 -14.79 -9.68 -6.39
CA GLY A 107 -16.19 -9.42 -6.03
C GLY A 107 -16.44 -9.54 -4.54
N THR A 108 -15.86 -10.55 -3.89
CA THR A 108 -16.00 -10.73 -2.44
C THR A 108 -15.49 -9.51 -1.69
N HIS A 109 -14.30 -9.04 -2.04
CA HIS A 109 -13.72 -7.88 -1.35
C HIS A 109 -14.42 -6.56 -1.68
N LEU A 110 -14.88 -6.39 -2.92
CA LEU A 110 -15.65 -5.20 -3.28
C LEU A 110 -17.00 -5.16 -2.55
N ARG A 111 -17.66 -6.31 -2.37
CA ARG A 111 -18.89 -6.37 -1.56
C ARG A 111 -18.63 -6.02 -0.10
N LEU A 112 -17.49 -6.47 0.45
CA LEU A 112 -17.11 -6.11 1.81
C LEU A 112 -16.84 -4.60 1.93
N ALA A 113 -16.18 -4.00 0.94
CA ALA A 113 -15.95 -2.56 0.94
C ALA A 113 -17.28 -1.79 0.96
N VAL A 114 -18.24 -2.20 0.14
CA VAL A 114 -19.57 -1.58 0.09
C VAL A 114 -20.30 -1.78 1.42
N ALA A 115 -20.22 -2.98 1.99
CA ALA A 115 -20.89 -3.25 3.27
C ALA A 115 -20.31 -2.39 4.40
N LEU A 116 -19.01 -2.19 4.40
CA LEU A 116 -18.32 -1.39 5.42
C LEU A 116 -18.53 0.11 5.22
N SER A 117 -18.68 0.56 3.98
CA SER A 117 -18.88 1.97 3.64
C SER A 117 -19.95 2.12 2.56
N PRO A 118 -21.24 1.91 2.93
CA PRO A 118 -22.31 1.91 1.93
C PRO A 118 -22.52 3.27 1.26
N GLY A 119 -22.05 4.34 1.88
CA GLY A 119 -22.13 5.69 1.30
C GLY A 119 -21.12 5.99 0.21
N SER A 120 -20.13 5.13 0.01
CA SER A 120 -19.06 5.37 -0.98
C SER A 120 -19.55 5.02 -2.38
N ALA A 121 -19.71 6.04 -3.22
CA ALA A 121 -20.01 5.85 -4.63
C ALA A 121 -18.86 5.12 -5.34
N LEU A 122 -17.63 5.42 -4.96
CA LEU A 122 -16.45 4.77 -5.53
C LEU A 122 -16.52 3.26 -5.40
N TYR A 123 -16.85 2.77 -4.20
CA TYR A 123 -16.89 1.32 -3.94
C TYR A 123 -18.08 0.67 -4.64
N ARG A 124 -19.24 1.32 -4.60
CA ARG A 124 -20.42 0.80 -5.30
C ARG A 124 -20.18 0.71 -6.81
N ASP A 125 -19.59 1.76 -7.38
CA ASP A 125 -19.30 1.80 -8.83
C ASP A 125 -18.29 0.71 -9.20
N ALA A 126 -17.29 0.48 -8.37
CA ALA A 126 -16.30 -0.57 -8.64
C ALA A 126 -16.95 -1.95 -8.66
N LEU A 127 -17.85 -2.23 -7.72
CA LEU A 127 -18.58 -3.49 -7.67
C LEU A 127 -19.48 -3.64 -8.90
N GLU A 128 -20.21 -2.59 -9.26
CA GLU A 128 -21.09 -2.58 -10.41
C GLU A 128 -20.32 -2.83 -11.71
N ARG A 129 -19.18 -2.14 -11.89
CA ARG A 129 -18.34 -2.35 -13.07
C ARG A 129 -17.82 -3.76 -13.18
N LEU A 130 -17.48 -4.38 -12.07
CA LEU A 130 -17.02 -5.77 -12.07
C LEU A 130 -18.12 -6.68 -12.58
N GLY A 131 -19.36 -6.48 -12.16
CA GLY A 131 -20.51 -7.25 -12.65
C GLY A 131 -20.79 -7.03 -14.13
N GLY A 132 -20.60 -5.80 -14.61
CA GLY A 132 -20.82 -5.45 -16.01
C GLY A 132 -19.75 -5.94 -16.99
N ASP A 133 -18.57 -6.30 -16.46
CA ASP A 133 -17.42 -6.75 -17.27
C ASP A 133 -17.46 -8.26 -17.61
N ARG A 134 -18.60 -8.89 -17.47
CA ARG A 134 -18.76 -10.33 -17.76
C ARG A 134 -18.57 -10.66 -19.23
#